data_ee830598b96e461449377ecfc9e6863f
#
_entry.id   ee830598b96e461449377ecfc9e6863f
#
_cell.length_a   1.000
_cell.length_b   1.000
_cell.length_c   1.000
_cell.angle_alpha   90.00
_cell.angle_beta   90.00
_cell.angle_gamma   90.00
#
_symmetry.space_group_name_H-M   'P 1'
#
loop_
_entity.id
_entity.type
_entity.pdbx_description
1 polymer ?
#
loop_
_entity_poly.entity_id
_entity_poly.type
_entity_poly.pdbx_seq_one_letter_code
_entity_poly.pdbx_strand_id
1 'polypeptide(L)'
;MQQKIAIVILTDTSPADGLGRVVNGLMAAKEFKDAKDDVQVIFSGAGTKWICEIAKPEHMLNSVYLDLQDNIAGACGFCAGAFGVADSVKGAGLDLLEEYGTNMSFRRLAQNGYQVITF
;
A
#
# COMPACT_ATOMS: atom_id res chain seq x y z
N MET A 1 12.03 11.95 17.58
CA MET A 1 12.20 10.48 17.58
C MET A 1 11.50 9.91 16.37
N GLN A 2 12.19 9.06 15.62
CA GLN A 2 11.63 8.47 14.43
C GLN A 2 10.55 7.43 14.76
N GLN A 3 9.41 7.50 14.07
CA GLN A 3 8.36 6.48 14.13
C GLN A 3 8.62 5.42 13.07
N LYS A 4 8.07 4.23 13.28
CA LYS A 4 8.04 3.16 12.27
C LYS A 4 6.60 2.81 12.01
N ILE A 5 6.11 3.12 10.82
CA ILE A 5 4.69 3.03 10.47
C ILE A 5 4.51 2.17 9.23
N ALA A 6 3.59 1.23 9.29
CA ALA A 6 3.13 0.48 8.13
C ALA A 6 1.68 0.87 7.83
N ILE A 7 1.47 1.50 6.69
CA ILE A 7 0.14 1.87 6.20
C ILE A 7 -0.33 0.72 5.30
N VAL A 8 -1.40 0.04 5.71
CA VAL A 8 -1.93 -1.08 4.94
C VAL A 8 -3.28 -0.69 4.33
N ILE A 9 -3.32 -0.64 3.01
CA ILE A 9 -4.52 -0.27 2.25
C ILE A 9 -5.29 -1.55 1.95
N LEU A 10 -6.45 -1.69 2.56
CA LEU A 10 -7.33 -2.85 2.43
C LEU A 10 -8.60 -2.55 1.65
N THR A 11 -8.96 -1.28 1.54
CA THR A 11 -10.24 -0.86 0.97
C THR A 11 -10.34 -1.11 -0.52
N ASP A 12 -11.53 -1.48 -0.98
CA ASP A 12 -11.84 -1.66 -2.40
C ASP A 12 -11.88 -0.32 -3.14
N THR A 13 -11.87 -0.41 -4.47
CA THR A 13 -11.86 0.75 -5.38
C THR A 13 -13.24 1.37 -5.58
N SER A 14 -14.07 1.42 -4.54
CA SER A 14 -15.38 2.07 -4.63
C SER A 14 -15.23 3.59 -4.76
N PRO A 15 -16.10 4.27 -5.56
CA PRO A 15 -15.90 5.68 -5.88
C PRO A 15 -16.02 6.65 -4.71
N ALA A 16 -16.74 6.28 -3.66
CA ALA A 16 -16.93 7.16 -2.50
C ALA A 16 -16.12 6.67 -1.30
N ASP A 17 -16.54 5.58 -0.67
CA ASP A 17 -15.91 5.10 0.56
C ASP A 17 -14.47 4.65 0.32
N GLY A 18 -14.24 3.85 -0.72
CA GLY A 18 -12.91 3.36 -1.04
C GLY A 18 -11.95 4.49 -1.40
N LEU A 19 -12.39 5.43 -2.23
CA LEU A 19 -11.56 6.57 -2.60
C LEU A 19 -11.20 7.40 -1.37
N GLY A 20 -12.17 7.68 -0.50
CA GLY A 20 -11.92 8.44 0.72
C GLY A 20 -10.89 7.75 1.62
N ARG A 21 -10.97 6.43 1.76
CA ARG A 21 -10.05 5.67 2.59
C ARG A 21 -8.63 5.66 2.01
N VAL A 22 -8.48 5.39 0.71
CA VAL A 22 -7.15 5.37 0.10
C VAL A 22 -6.49 6.75 0.11
N VAL A 23 -7.27 7.82 -0.08
CA VAL A 23 -6.76 9.19 0.06
C VAL A 23 -6.19 9.39 1.46
N ASN A 24 -6.95 9.03 2.49
CA ASN A 24 -6.49 9.17 3.88
C ASN A 24 -5.25 8.33 4.15
N GLY A 25 -5.20 7.11 3.64
CA GLY A 25 -4.04 6.24 3.81
C GLY A 25 -2.77 6.80 3.18
N LEU A 26 -2.87 7.25 1.93
CA LEU A 26 -1.71 7.80 1.23
C LEU A 26 -1.28 9.15 1.81
N MET A 27 -2.22 9.98 2.24
CA MET A 27 -1.87 11.24 2.89
C MET A 27 -1.25 11.03 4.26
N ALA A 28 -1.72 10.03 5.03
CA ALA A 28 -1.06 9.66 6.27
C ALA A 28 0.39 9.21 6.02
N ALA A 29 0.59 8.36 5.00
CA ALA A 29 1.95 7.93 4.64
C ALA A 29 2.84 9.11 4.28
N LYS A 30 2.31 10.07 3.52
CA LYS A 30 3.06 11.26 3.15
C LYS A 30 3.42 12.12 4.36
N GLU A 31 2.50 12.28 5.31
CA GLU A 31 2.76 13.03 6.53
C GLU A 31 3.91 12.42 7.33
N PHE A 32 3.90 11.10 7.51
CA PHE A 32 4.99 10.42 8.20
C PHE A 32 6.31 10.53 7.43
N LYS A 33 6.26 10.38 6.10
CA LYS A 33 7.45 10.54 5.26
C LYS A 33 8.05 11.93 5.39
N ASP A 34 7.23 12.96 5.32
CA ASP A 34 7.69 14.35 5.43
C ASP A 34 8.30 14.63 6.80
N ALA A 35 7.85 13.93 7.85
CA ALA A 35 8.41 14.00 9.19
C ALA A 35 9.69 13.18 9.36
N LYS A 36 10.17 12.52 8.28
CA LYS A 36 11.36 11.66 8.28
C LYS A 36 11.19 10.38 9.08
N ASP A 37 9.97 9.89 9.20
CA ASP A 37 9.68 8.60 9.79
C ASP A 37 9.96 7.46 8.81
N ASP A 38 10.14 6.24 9.34
CA ASP A 38 10.29 5.03 8.55
C ASP A 38 8.90 4.54 8.18
N VAL A 39 8.50 4.73 6.92
CA VAL A 39 7.15 4.45 6.43
C VAL A 39 7.18 3.35 5.39
N GLN A 40 6.32 2.37 5.56
CA GLN A 40 6.00 1.38 4.53
C GLN A 40 4.53 1.49 4.16
N VAL A 41 4.24 1.45 2.86
CA VAL A 41 2.87 1.34 2.35
C VAL A 41 2.71 -0.05 1.74
N ILE A 42 1.66 -0.75 2.13
CA ILE A 42 1.37 -2.10 1.66
C ILE A 42 -0.08 -2.13 1.17
N PHE A 43 -0.30 -2.73 0.01
CA PHE A 43 -1.64 -2.94 -0.52
C PHE A 43 -2.02 -4.40 -0.30
N SER A 44 -3.18 -4.64 0.33
CA SER A 44 -3.63 -5.99 0.67
C SER A 44 -5.14 -6.11 0.46
N GLY A 45 -5.65 -7.32 0.41
CA GLY A 45 -7.06 -7.55 0.14
C GLY A 45 -7.49 -6.90 -1.16
N ALA A 46 -8.70 -6.36 -1.20
CA ALA A 46 -9.21 -5.61 -2.35
C ALA A 46 -8.40 -4.34 -2.61
N GLY A 47 -7.63 -3.88 -1.63
CA GLY A 47 -6.76 -2.71 -1.78
C GLY A 47 -5.68 -2.90 -2.85
N THR A 48 -5.33 -4.15 -3.20
CA THR A 48 -4.37 -4.43 -4.28
C THR A 48 -4.83 -3.89 -5.63
N LYS A 49 -6.13 -3.70 -5.81
CA LYS A 49 -6.69 -3.16 -7.05
C LYS A 49 -6.37 -1.68 -7.25
N TRP A 50 -6.03 -0.96 -6.19
CA TRP A 50 -5.71 0.47 -6.31
C TRP A 50 -4.44 0.74 -7.11
N ILE A 51 -3.49 -0.19 -7.11
CA ILE A 51 -2.18 0.05 -7.75
C ILE A 51 -2.35 0.40 -9.23
N CYS A 52 -3.13 -0.38 -9.98
CA CYS A 52 -3.33 -0.09 -11.39
C CYS A 52 -4.13 1.20 -11.63
N GLU A 53 -4.93 1.63 -10.67
CA GLU A 53 -5.68 2.89 -10.79
C GLU A 53 -4.78 4.10 -10.54
N ILE A 54 -4.06 4.11 -9.41
CA ILE A 54 -3.25 5.28 -9.01
C ILE A 54 -1.95 5.40 -9.80
N ALA A 55 -1.52 4.33 -10.46
CA ALA A 55 -0.37 4.36 -11.35
C ALA A 55 -0.67 5.10 -12.67
N LYS A 56 -1.94 5.30 -13.01
CA LYS A 56 -2.32 6.04 -14.22
C LYS A 56 -1.99 7.53 -14.06
N PRO A 57 -1.29 8.14 -15.03
CA PRO A 57 -0.90 9.56 -14.92
C PRO A 57 -2.05 10.52 -14.72
N GLU A 58 -3.26 10.18 -15.22
CA GLU A 58 -4.45 11.03 -15.12
C GLU A 58 -5.21 10.87 -13.80
N HIS A 59 -4.85 9.87 -12.97
CA HIS A 59 -5.55 9.67 -11.71
C HIS A 59 -5.18 10.77 -10.70
N MET A 60 -6.17 11.23 -9.93
CA MET A 60 -5.97 12.29 -8.95
C MET A 60 -4.90 11.96 -7.89
N LEU A 61 -4.67 10.67 -7.63
CA LEU A 61 -3.69 10.23 -6.63
C LEU A 61 -2.34 9.87 -7.25
N ASN A 62 -2.16 10.04 -8.56
CA ASN A 62 -0.90 9.66 -9.20
C ASN A 62 0.30 10.42 -8.63
N SER A 63 0.15 11.71 -8.38
CA SER A 63 1.24 12.53 -7.86
C SER A 63 1.73 12.04 -6.49
N VAL A 64 0.82 11.78 -5.56
CA VAL A 64 1.20 11.27 -4.23
C VAL A 64 1.73 9.84 -4.31
N TYR A 65 1.20 9.03 -5.22
CA TYR A 65 1.70 7.68 -5.48
C TYR A 65 3.17 7.72 -5.91
N LEU A 66 3.50 8.59 -6.88
CA LEU A 66 4.88 8.74 -7.35
C LEU A 66 5.81 9.23 -6.23
N ASP A 67 5.33 10.15 -5.39
CA ASP A 67 6.10 10.65 -4.25
C ASP A 67 6.38 9.55 -3.22
N LEU A 68 5.49 8.57 -3.10
CA LEU A 68 5.59 7.48 -2.13
C LEU A 68 6.23 6.20 -2.70
N GLN A 69 6.61 6.16 -3.98
CA GLN A 69 7.05 4.92 -4.62
C GLN A 69 8.15 4.21 -3.84
N ASP A 70 9.13 4.93 -3.33
CA ASP A 70 10.24 4.33 -2.58
C ASP A 70 9.79 3.78 -1.21
N ASN A 71 8.62 4.15 -0.75
CA ASN A 71 8.05 3.71 0.52
C ASN A 71 7.06 2.57 0.36
N ILE A 72 6.69 2.22 -0.88
CA ILE A 72 5.74 1.14 -1.12
C ILE A 72 6.51 -0.18 -1.06
N ALA A 73 6.23 -0.97 -0.03
CA ALA A 73 6.86 -2.29 0.12
C ALA A 73 6.34 -3.27 -0.92
N GLY A 74 5.08 -3.18 -1.29
CA GLY A 74 4.48 -4.04 -2.30
C GLY A 74 3.01 -4.34 -2.04
N ALA A 75 2.55 -5.44 -2.62
CA ALA A 75 1.19 -5.93 -2.46
C ALA A 75 1.20 -7.38 -1.98
N CYS A 76 0.23 -7.75 -1.15
CA CYS A 76 0.06 -9.13 -0.73
C CYS A 76 -0.08 -10.03 -1.96
N GLY A 77 0.79 -11.03 -2.09
CA GLY A 77 0.82 -11.90 -3.27
C GLY A 77 -0.45 -12.69 -3.45
N PHE A 78 -0.96 -13.29 -2.35
CA PHE A 78 -2.22 -14.03 -2.39
C PHE A 78 -3.38 -13.14 -2.85
N CYS A 79 -3.49 -11.95 -2.26
CA CYS A 79 -4.58 -11.03 -2.56
C CYS A 79 -4.51 -10.50 -4.00
N ALA A 80 -3.32 -10.17 -4.49
CA ALA A 80 -3.13 -9.72 -5.86
C ALA A 80 -3.56 -10.81 -6.85
N GLY A 81 -3.24 -12.08 -6.55
CA GLY A 81 -3.68 -13.22 -7.35
C GLY A 81 -5.19 -13.41 -7.30
N ALA A 82 -5.77 -13.36 -6.10
CA ALA A 82 -7.20 -13.54 -5.91
C ALA A 82 -8.04 -12.47 -6.61
N PHE A 83 -7.56 -11.25 -6.65
CA PHE A 83 -8.24 -10.13 -7.33
C PHE A 83 -7.78 -9.94 -8.78
N GLY A 84 -6.92 -10.82 -9.30
CA GLY A 84 -6.53 -10.81 -10.70
C GLY A 84 -5.63 -9.65 -11.11
N VAL A 85 -4.87 -9.08 -10.18
CA VAL A 85 -4.05 -7.90 -10.44
C VAL A 85 -2.54 -8.14 -10.25
N ALA A 86 -2.10 -9.39 -10.09
CA ALA A 86 -0.69 -9.70 -9.87
C ALA A 86 0.21 -9.15 -10.99
N ASP A 87 -0.20 -9.30 -12.24
CA ASP A 87 0.59 -8.79 -13.37
C ASP A 87 0.64 -7.25 -13.37
N SER A 88 -0.45 -6.59 -12.98
CA SER A 88 -0.48 -5.13 -12.86
C SER A 88 0.47 -4.63 -11.78
N VAL A 89 0.55 -5.34 -10.66
CA VAL A 89 1.47 -5.01 -9.56
C VAL A 89 2.92 -5.11 -10.06
N LYS A 90 3.26 -6.21 -10.71
CA LYS A 90 4.60 -6.41 -11.28
C LYS A 90 4.91 -5.38 -12.36
N GLY A 91 3.93 -5.08 -13.20
CA GLY A 91 4.07 -4.08 -14.27
C GLY A 91 4.31 -2.66 -13.72
N ALA A 92 3.84 -2.38 -12.51
CA ALA A 92 4.12 -1.13 -11.82
C ALA A 92 5.49 -1.11 -11.15
N GLY A 93 6.26 -2.19 -11.24
CA GLY A 93 7.58 -2.29 -10.61
C GLY A 93 7.53 -2.57 -9.12
N LEU A 94 6.39 -3.07 -8.62
CA LEU A 94 6.23 -3.35 -7.19
C LEU A 94 6.33 -4.85 -6.91
N ASP A 95 6.76 -5.18 -5.70
CA ASP A 95 6.94 -6.56 -5.27
C ASP A 95 5.62 -7.20 -4.83
N LEU A 96 5.50 -8.50 -5.05
CA LEU A 96 4.48 -9.32 -4.41
C LEU A 96 5.05 -9.82 -3.09
N LEU A 97 4.38 -9.50 -1.99
CA LEU A 97 4.83 -9.88 -0.65
C LEU A 97 4.25 -11.24 -0.29
N GLU A 98 5.15 -12.21 -0.09
CA GLU A 98 4.80 -13.60 0.19
C GLU A 98 5.63 -14.11 1.37
N GLU A 99 5.42 -13.48 2.54
CA GLU A 99 6.22 -13.71 3.73
C GLU A 99 5.61 -14.72 4.68
N TYR A 100 4.33 -15.01 4.52
CA TYR A 100 3.61 -16.04 5.26
C TYR A 100 2.85 -16.89 4.25
N GLY A 101 3.50 -17.94 3.75
CA GLY A 101 3.01 -18.65 2.58
C GLY A 101 2.96 -17.68 1.40
N THR A 102 1.80 -17.56 0.75
CA THR A 102 1.58 -16.61 -0.34
C THR A 102 1.06 -15.26 0.15
N ASN A 103 0.86 -15.09 1.46
CA ASN A 103 0.35 -13.84 2.04
C ASN A 103 1.49 -12.95 2.53
N MET A 104 1.22 -11.65 2.60
CA MET A 104 2.07 -10.74 3.38
C MET A 104 2.00 -11.11 4.87
N SER A 105 2.98 -10.69 5.67
CA SER A 105 3.01 -11.03 7.10
C SER A 105 2.81 -9.78 7.96
N PHE A 106 1.69 -9.73 8.70
CA PHE A 106 1.47 -8.72 9.73
C PHE A 106 2.41 -8.93 10.93
N ARG A 107 2.66 -10.20 11.29
CA ARG A 107 3.55 -10.51 12.42
C ARG A 107 4.96 -9.98 12.18
N ARG A 108 5.45 -10.08 10.94
CA ARG A 108 6.77 -9.57 10.59
C ARG A 108 6.85 -8.05 10.79
N LEU A 109 5.80 -7.32 10.42
CA LEU A 109 5.73 -5.88 10.67
C LEU A 109 5.82 -5.57 12.16
N ALA A 110 5.04 -6.28 12.97
CA ALA A 110 5.05 -6.10 14.42
C ALA A 110 6.41 -6.43 15.03
N GLN A 111 7.04 -7.53 14.59
CA GLN A 111 8.37 -7.93 15.06
C GLN A 111 9.42 -6.88 14.75
N ASN A 112 9.29 -6.20 13.62
CA ASN A 112 10.25 -5.17 13.20
C ASN A 112 9.92 -3.80 13.79
N GLY A 113 8.96 -3.73 14.71
CA GLY A 113 8.65 -2.50 15.44
C GLY A 113 7.72 -1.53 14.72
N TYR A 114 7.06 -1.97 13.64
CA TYR A 114 6.12 -1.10 12.93
C TYR A 114 4.78 -1.04 13.64
N GLN A 115 4.27 0.18 13.78
CA GLN A 115 2.86 0.39 14.11
C GLN A 115 2.07 0.21 12.80
N VAL A 116 1.02 -0.61 12.85
CA VAL A 116 0.20 -0.91 11.66
C VAL A 116 -1.08 -0.10 11.72
N ILE A 117 -1.33 0.68 10.67
CA ILE A 117 -2.57 1.43 10.52
C ILE A 117 -3.22 0.96 9.21
N THR A 118 -4.48 0.57 9.28
CA THR A 118 -5.21 0.06 8.11
C THR A 118 -6.24 1.08 7.62
N PHE A 119 -6.42 1.08 6.32
CA PHE A 119 -7.40 1.95 5.65
C PHE A 119 -8.22 1.17 4.65
#